data_78d5bb3890299449336d7b162e98a604
#
_entry.id   78d5bb3890299449336d7b162e98a604
#
_cell.length_a   1.000
_cell.length_b   1.000
_cell.length_c   1.000
_cell.angle_alpha   90.00
_cell.angle_beta   90.00
_cell.angle_gamma   90.00
#
_symmetry.space_group_name_H-M   'P 1'
#
loop_
_entity.id
_entity.type
_entity.pdbx_description
1 polymer ?
#
loop_
_entity_poly.entity_id
_entity_poly.type
_entity_poly.pdbx_seq_one_letter_code
_entity_poly.pdbx_strand_id
1 'polypeptide(L)'
;MGTIEEPFRPNLPNQVAFDHGLLTLQGDRSPPPIAASPSDRLPLDLVTLIFPSTSPRLSSLPLAPSFPTRRVSMSDNKGVVYLGDGKVDVQSIDDPKLELSYRGKTRQCHHGVILKVISTNICGSDQHMVRGRTTAPAGMVLGHEITGEVVEAGRDVEFIKKGDICSVPFNIACGRCRCCKEGDTGVCENVNPDRPGAAYGYVDMGGWIGGQSRYVMVPYADWNLLAFPDRDQALAKIRDLTMLSDIFPTGYHGAYTAGVTTGSTVYVAGAGPVGLACAHAAQLLGAAVVIVGDMVEERLAQARSFGCETVDLKTEASLPDMIEQILGSREVDCAVDCVGFEARGHGGDSGVEKPATVLNQVMEVTRVGGGVGIPGLYVTDDPGGVDEAARTGNLSLRIGLGWAKSLHFTTGQCPVMKYNRGLMMAILHDRCQIAKAVNATVISLEDAPQGYADFDQGAAKKFVLDPHGVLAASS
;
A
#
# COMPACT_ATOMS: atom_id res chain seq x y z
N MET A 1 37.21 62.28 -1.20
CA MET A 1 36.23 63.02 -2.02
C MET A 1 35.84 62.12 -3.17
N GLY A 2 34.71 61.43 -3.06
CA GLY A 2 34.15 60.54 -4.05
C GLY A 2 32.65 60.50 -3.82
N THR A 3 31.93 61.04 -4.76
CA THR A 3 30.49 61.30 -4.76
C THR A 3 29.71 60.00 -4.81
N ILE A 4 28.69 59.91 -3.93
CA ILE A 4 27.75 58.83 -3.87
C ILE A 4 26.61 59.14 -4.87
N GLU A 5 26.43 58.27 -5.87
CA GLU A 5 25.29 58.30 -6.77
C GLU A 5 24.11 57.57 -6.14
N GLU A 6 22.92 58.22 -6.14
CA GLU A 6 21.65 57.67 -5.70
C GLU A 6 21.07 56.71 -6.77
N PRO A 7 20.37 55.64 -6.37
CA PRO A 7 19.69 54.76 -7.34
C PRO A 7 18.31 55.26 -7.75
N PHE A 8 18.07 55.15 -9.01
CA PHE A 8 16.88 55.43 -9.83
C PHE A 8 15.59 54.84 -9.25
N ARG A 9 14.55 55.70 -9.08
CA ARG A 9 13.17 55.30 -8.79
C ARG A 9 12.35 55.29 -10.08
N PRO A 10 11.66 54.19 -10.44
CA PRO A 10 10.63 54.25 -11.50
C PRO A 10 9.32 54.75 -10.97
N ASN A 11 8.68 55.63 -11.75
CA ASN A 11 7.36 56.24 -11.53
C ASN A 11 6.25 55.18 -11.55
N LEU A 12 5.39 55.20 -10.52
CA LEU A 12 4.10 54.52 -10.51
C LEU A 12 3.00 55.50 -10.91
N PRO A 13 2.05 55.13 -11.81
CA PRO A 13 0.89 55.97 -12.07
C PRO A 13 -0.25 55.64 -11.13
N ASN A 14 -0.83 56.71 -10.63
CA ASN A 14 -2.21 56.97 -10.12
C ASN A 14 -3.01 55.86 -9.42
N GLN A 15 -3.24 56.14 -8.14
CA GLN A 15 -4.27 55.54 -7.29
C GLN A 15 -5.66 55.86 -7.87
N VAL A 16 -6.47 54.84 -8.06
CA VAL A 16 -7.93 54.92 -8.23
C VAL A 16 -8.55 54.68 -6.85
N ALA A 17 -9.19 55.71 -6.32
CA ALA A 17 -9.98 55.65 -5.08
C ALA A 17 -11.27 54.86 -5.34
N PHE A 18 -11.52 53.83 -4.57
CA PHE A 18 -12.85 53.20 -4.49
C PHE A 18 -13.61 53.74 -3.27
N ASP A 19 -14.72 54.37 -3.59
CA ASP A 19 -15.71 54.94 -2.69
C ASP A 19 -16.46 53.81 -1.93
N HIS A 20 -16.58 53.93 -0.62
CA HIS A 20 -17.33 52.99 0.23
C HIS A 20 -18.83 53.36 0.16
N GLY A 21 -19.58 52.68 -0.72
CA GLY A 21 -21.01 52.63 -0.69
C GLY A 21 -21.55 51.46 0.14
N LEU A 22 -22.02 51.75 1.35
CA LEU A 22 -22.83 50.82 2.16
C LEU A 22 -24.21 50.66 1.49
N LEU A 23 -24.49 49.46 0.97
CA LEU A 23 -25.83 49.05 0.55
C LEU A 23 -26.31 47.93 1.50
N THR A 24 -27.12 48.34 2.46
CA THR A 24 -27.96 47.45 3.26
C THR A 24 -29.12 46.96 2.39
N LEU A 25 -29.14 45.70 2.05
CA LEU A 25 -30.35 45.03 1.55
C LEU A 25 -30.82 44.02 2.58
N GLN A 26 -31.81 44.41 3.37
CA GLN A 26 -32.76 43.50 4.02
C GLN A 26 -33.63 42.87 2.92
N GLY A 27 -33.63 41.57 2.84
CA GLY A 27 -34.45 40.78 1.94
C GLY A 27 -34.67 39.40 2.52
N ASP A 28 -35.66 39.31 3.39
CA ASP A 28 -36.26 38.10 3.91
C ASP A 28 -36.83 37.28 2.75
N ARG A 29 -36.31 36.07 2.48
CA ARG A 29 -36.94 35.09 1.60
C ARG A 29 -36.81 33.69 2.21
N SER A 30 -37.83 33.33 2.98
CA SER A 30 -38.15 31.96 3.32
C SER A 30 -38.47 31.16 2.04
N PRO A 31 -38.05 29.90 1.91
CA PRO A 31 -38.48 29.08 0.78
C PRO A 31 -39.94 28.67 0.91
N PRO A 32 -40.66 28.48 -0.21
CA PRO A 32 -42.09 28.12 -0.20
C PRO A 32 -42.28 26.68 0.30
N PRO A 33 -43.45 26.39 0.91
CA PRO A 33 -43.77 25.06 1.41
C PRO A 33 -44.03 24.09 0.26
N ILE A 34 -43.46 22.89 0.38
CA ILE A 34 -43.71 21.75 -0.51
C ILE A 34 -45.15 21.29 -0.29
N ALA A 35 -45.98 21.35 -1.34
CA ALA A 35 -47.32 20.83 -1.34
C ALA A 35 -47.33 19.31 -1.21
N ALA A 36 -47.97 18.78 -0.18
CA ALA A 36 -48.26 17.39 -0.01
C ALA A 36 -49.38 16.92 -0.96
N SER A 37 -49.13 15.93 -1.78
CA SER A 37 -50.11 15.23 -2.60
C SER A 37 -50.93 14.26 -1.73
N PRO A 38 -52.23 14.05 -1.96
CA PRO A 38 -53.04 13.23 -1.09
C PRO A 38 -52.78 11.73 -1.29
N SER A 39 -52.53 11.04 -0.17
CA SER A 39 -52.42 9.63 -0.07
C SER A 39 -53.76 8.93 -0.26
N ASP A 40 -53.89 8.10 -1.25
CA ASP A 40 -54.96 7.07 -1.35
C ASP A 40 -54.77 6.04 -0.22
N ARG A 41 -55.65 6.08 0.74
CA ARG A 41 -55.80 5.05 1.78
C ARG A 41 -56.65 3.90 1.23
N LEU A 42 -56.05 2.73 1.06
CA LEU A 42 -56.79 1.48 0.96
C LEU A 42 -57.05 0.95 2.37
N PRO A 43 -58.23 0.38 2.63
CA PRO A 43 -58.60 -0.13 3.96
C PRO A 43 -57.89 -1.45 4.23
N LEU A 44 -57.26 -1.55 5.42
CA LEU A 44 -56.75 -2.79 5.98
C LEU A 44 -57.94 -3.63 6.55
N ASP A 45 -58.33 -4.64 5.83
CA ASP A 45 -59.20 -5.68 6.39
C ASP A 45 -58.40 -6.59 7.33
N LEU A 46 -58.80 -6.57 8.58
CA LEU A 46 -58.25 -7.34 9.68
C LEU A 46 -58.76 -8.80 9.53
N VAL A 47 -57.98 -9.68 8.91
CA VAL A 47 -58.23 -11.12 8.93
C VAL A 47 -57.63 -11.72 10.20
N THR A 48 -58.52 -11.97 11.17
CA THR A 48 -58.17 -12.69 12.40
C THR A 48 -58.05 -14.21 12.08
N LEU A 49 -56.82 -14.71 11.94
CA LEU A 49 -56.53 -16.13 11.88
C LEU A 49 -56.49 -16.72 13.28
N ILE A 50 -57.51 -17.44 13.66
CA ILE A 50 -57.55 -18.26 14.88
C ILE A 50 -56.79 -19.55 14.61
N PHE A 51 -55.63 -19.73 15.26
CA PHE A 51 -54.91 -21.00 15.29
C PHE A 51 -55.36 -21.82 16.51
N PRO A 52 -55.74 -23.08 16.36
CA PRO A 52 -56.00 -23.97 17.48
C PRO A 52 -54.68 -24.37 18.17
N SER A 53 -54.61 -24.18 19.46
CA SER A 53 -53.50 -24.61 20.33
C SER A 53 -53.54 -26.14 20.50
N THR A 54 -52.68 -26.85 19.77
CA THR A 54 -52.30 -28.22 20.11
C THR A 54 -50.78 -28.27 20.19
N SER A 55 -50.27 -28.26 21.42
CA SER A 55 -48.84 -28.47 21.70
C SER A 55 -48.53 -29.98 21.59
N PRO A 56 -47.65 -30.40 20.67
CA PRO A 56 -47.03 -31.70 20.78
C PRO A 56 -45.90 -31.64 21.79
N ARG A 57 -45.90 -32.57 22.74
CA ARG A 57 -44.75 -32.78 23.63
C ARG A 57 -43.52 -33.11 22.79
N LEU A 58 -42.47 -32.27 22.88
CA LEU A 58 -41.16 -32.55 22.36
C LEU A 58 -40.59 -33.76 23.11
N SER A 59 -40.63 -34.94 22.50
CA SER A 59 -39.81 -36.06 22.88
C SER A 59 -38.35 -35.72 22.55
N SER A 60 -37.48 -35.97 23.52
CA SER A 60 -36.03 -35.77 23.47
C SER A 60 -35.42 -36.40 22.21
N LEU A 61 -35.01 -35.56 21.25
CA LEU A 61 -34.09 -35.97 20.18
C LEU A 61 -32.72 -36.25 20.80
N PRO A 62 -32.06 -37.35 20.42
CA PRO A 62 -30.69 -37.59 20.89
C PRO A 62 -29.77 -36.49 20.35
N LEU A 63 -28.91 -35.95 21.24
CA LEU A 63 -27.82 -35.04 20.90
C LEU A 63 -27.02 -35.68 19.77
N ALA A 64 -26.87 -34.94 18.66
CA ALA A 64 -26.00 -35.34 17.57
C ALA A 64 -24.57 -35.57 18.13
N PRO A 65 -23.88 -36.63 17.70
CA PRO A 65 -22.52 -36.86 18.17
C PRO A 65 -21.63 -35.67 17.80
N SER A 66 -20.98 -35.12 18.82
CA SER A 66 -19.91 -34.14 18.62
C SER A 66 -18.79 -34.78 17.81
N PHE A 67 -18.70 -34.44 16.53
CA PHE A 67 -17.54 -34.82 15.75
C PHE A 67 -16.33 -34.17 16.41
N PRO A 68 -15.26 -34.94 16.72
CA PRO A 68 -14.03 -34.36 17.19
C PRO A 68 -13.51 -33.45 16.08
N THR A 69 -13.43 -32.15 16.37
CA THR A 69 -12.70 -31.21 15.53
C THR A 69 -11.27 -31.69 15.48
N ARG A 70 -10.90 -32.36 14.38
CA ARG A 70 -9.53 -32.76 14.12
C ARG A 70 -8.74 -31.46 14.06
N ARG A 71 -8.03 -31.13 15.14
CA ARG A 71 -7.03 -30.06 15.09
C ARG A 71 -6.09 -30.41 13.94
N VAL A 72 -6.03 -29.55 12.93
CA VAL A 72 -4.96 -29.63 11.92
C VAL A 72 -3.67 -29.51 12.72
N SER A 73 -2.86 -30.56 12.74
CA SER A 73 -1.53 -30.47 13.35
C SER A 73 -0.72 -29.49 12.51
N MET A 74 -0.51 -28.30 13.03
CA MET A 74 0.33 -27.26 12.42
C MET A 74 1.81 -27.43 12.83
N SER A 75 2.18 -28.59 13.37
CA SER A 75 3.48 -28.89 13.96
C SER A 75 4.70 -28.77 13.03
N ASP A 76 4.57 -28.05 11.90
CA ASP A 76 5.61 -27.85 10.89
C ASP A 76 5.59 -26.42 10.34
N ASN A 77 5.33 -25.43 11.20
CA ASN A 77 5.40 -24.03 10.76
C ASN A 77 6.85 -23.63 10.55
N LYS A 78 7.14 -23.08 9.36
CA LYS A 78 8.42 -22.50 8.98
C LYS A 78 8.21 -21.07 8.54
N GLY A 79 9.23 -20.24 8.70
CA GLY A 79 9.19 -18.85 8.25
C GLY A 79 10.57 -18.33 7.89
N VAL A 80 10.61 -17.26 7.12
CA VAL A 80 11.84 -16.54 6.78
C VAL A 80 12.22 -15.67 7.96
N VAL A 81 13.37 -15.94 8.56
CA VAL A 81 13.87 -15.27 9.75
C VAL A 81 15.07 -14.39 9.38
N TYR A 82 15.04 -13.13 9.81
CA TYR A 82 16.17 -12.22 9.72
C TYR A 82 17.21 -12.59 10.79
N LEU A 83 18.46 -12.82 10.37
CA LEU A 83 19.55 -13.26 11.25
C LEU A 83 20.52 -12.13 11.63
N GLY A 84 20.30 -10.92 11.10
CA GLY A 84 21.28 -9.82 11.16
C GLY A 84 22.29 -9.88 10.01
N ASP A 85 23.07 -8.83 9.86
CA ASP A 85 24.19 -8.72 8.92
C ASP A 85 23.88 -9.12 7.47
N GLY A 86 22.73 -8.73 6.96
CA GLY A 86 22.33 -9.01 5.58
C GLY A 86 21.87 -10.45 5.33
N LYS A 87 21.60 -11.22 6.38
CA LYS A 87 21.28 -12.66 6.26
C LYS A 87 19.83 -12.95 6.63
N VAL A 88 19.22 -13.81 5.84
CA VAL A 88 17.94 -14.44 6.13
C VAL A 88 18.05 -15.95 5.97
N ASP A 89 17.23 -16.70 6.69
CA ASP A 89 17.17 -18.16 6.59
C ASP A 89 15.74 -18.66 6.85
N VAL A 90 15.41 -19.83 6.37
CA VAL A 90 14.12 -20.47 6.62
C VAL A 90 14.24 -21.38 7.83
N GLN A 91 13.56 -21.03 8.91
CA GLN A 91 13.63 -21.74 10.17
C GLN A 91 12.27 -22.23 10.63
N SER A 92 12.26 -23.25 11.50
CA SER A 92 11.08 -23.65 12.25
C SER A 92 10.72 -22.52 13.22
N ILE A 93 9.46 -22.11 13.21
CA ILE A 93 8.90 -21.09 14.07
C ILE A 93 7.68 -21.61 14.80
N ASP A 94 7.26 -20.94 15.86
CA ASP A 94 6.08 -21.32 16.62
C ASP A 94 4.81 -21.30 15.75
N ASP A 95 3.90 -22.23 16.01
CA ASP A 95 2.58 -22.22 15.43
C ASP A 95 1.80 -20.97 15.87
N PRO A 96 1.11 -20.27 14.95
CA PRO A 96 0.31 -19.13 15.31
C PRO A 96 -0.87 -19.55 16.21
N LYS A 97 -1.21 -18.69 17.16
CA LYS A 97 -2.35 -18.88 18.06
C LYS A 97 -3.29 -17.69 17.95
N LEU A 98 -4.58 -17.92 18.18
CA LEU A 98 -5.56 -16.83 18.28
C LEU A 98 -5.35 -16.06 19.60
N GLU A 99 -4.20 -15.43 19.75
CA GLU A 99 -3.76 -14.72 20.93
C GLU A 99 -3.14 -13.37 20.56
N LEU A 100 -3.35 -12.38 21.41
CA LEU A 100 -2.72 -11.08 21.35
C LEU A 100 -1.78 -10.94 22.53
N SER A 101 -0.50 -10.78 22.28
CA SER A 101 0.50 -10.59 23.34
C SER A 101 1.04 -9.16 23.32
N TYR A 102 1.01 -8.51 24.47
CA TYR A 102 1.53 -7.16 24.62
C TYR A 102 2.09 -6.92 26.02
N ARG A 103 3.32 -6.44 26.11
CA ARG A 103 4.03 -6.14 27.39
C ARG A 103 3.91 -7.28 28.39
N GLY A 104 4.12 -8.52 27.95
CA GLY A 104 4.04 -9.72 28.77
C GLY A 104 2.63 -10.17 29.17
N LYS A 105 1.59 -9.52 28.64
CA LYS A 105 0.19 -9.94 28.84
C LYS A 105 -0.35 -10.56 27.59
N THR A 106 -0.91 -11.76 27.69
CA THR A 106 -1.56 -12.48 26.59
C THR A 106 -3.06 -12.57 26.83
N ARG A 107 -3.85 -12.35 25.79
CA ARG A 107 -5.31 -12.51 25.78
C ARG A 107 -5.77 -13.23 24.51
N GLN A 108 -6.90 -13.89 24.53
CA GLN A 108 -7.50 -14.51 23.37
C GLN A 108 -7.89 -13.46 22.31
N CYS A 109 -7.60 -13.76 21.04
CA CYS A 109 -7.97 -12.96 19.88
C CYS A 109 -9.24 -13.55 19.27
N HIS A 110 -10.40 -13.30 19.88
CA HIS A 110 -11.68 -13.87 19.41
C HIS A 110 -12.13 -13.35 18.03
N HIS A 111 -11.60 -12.22 17.60
CA HIS A 111 -11.90 -11.56 16.31
C HIS A 111 -10.81 -11.82 15.25
N GLY A 112 -9.92 -12.76 15.48
CA GLY A 112 -8.84 -13.11 14.55
C GLY A 112 -9.08 -14.44 13.86
N VAL A 113 -8.26 -14.72 12.86
CA VAL A 113 -8.19 -16.00 12.15
C VAL A 113 -6.76 -16.49 12.07
N ILE A 114 -6.58 -17.79 11.81
CA ILE A 114 -5.30 -18.36 11.36
C ILE A 114 -5.45 -18.68 9.88
N LEU A 115 -4.47 -18.22 9.10
CA LEU A 115 -4.38 -18.50 7.67
C LEU A 115 -3.30 -19.55 7.40
N LYS A 116 -3.61 -20.50 6.51
CA LYS A 116 -2.63 -21.24 5.74
C LYS A 116 -2.19 -20.33 4.59
N VAL A 117 -0.95 -19.91 4.58
CA VAL A 117 -0.43 -18.96 3.59
C VAL A 117 -0.32 -19.66 2.23
N ILE A 118 -1.05 -19.17 1.23
CA ILE A 118 -0.98 -19.65 -0.16
C ILE A 118 0.20 -18.99 -0.86
N SER A 119 0.36 -17.70 -0.67
CA SER A 119 1.48 -16.93 -1.21
C SER A 119 1.85 -15.79 -0.28
N THR A 120 3.11 -15.44 -0.29
CA THR A 120 3.67 -14.25 0.35
C THR A 120 4.81 -13.72 -0.50
N ASN A 121 5.15 -12.44 -0.40
CA ASN A 121 6.10 -11.89 -1.38
C ASN A 121 7.28 -11.22 -0.67
N ILE A 122 8.42 -11.14 -1.37
CA ILE A 122 9.56 -10.31 -0.95
C ILE A 122 9.31 -8.87 -1.39
N CYS A 123 9.42 -7.93 -0.44
CA CYS A 123 9.24 -6.49 -0.66
C CYS A 123 10.56 -5.72 -0.51
N GLY A 124 10.61 -4.52 -1.11
CA GLY A 124 11.74 -3.60 -0.92
C GLY A 124 11.90 -3.16 0.54
N SER A 125 10.79 -3.00 1.27
CA SER A 125 10.82 -2.66 2.69
C SER A 125 11.42 -3.77 3.57
N ASP A 126 11.22 -5.04 3.24
CA ASP A 126 11.92 -6.16 3.88
C ASP A 126 13.43 -6.06 3.63
N GLN A 127 13.83 -5.71 2.39
CA GLN A 127 15.24 -5.60 2.01
C GLN A 127 15.98 -4.49 2.78
N HIS A 128 15.30 -3.37 3.10
CA HIS A 128 15.87 -2.33 3.95
C HIS A 128 16.22 -2.88 5.35
N MET A 129 15.37 -3.72 5.94
CA MET A 129 15.67 -4.39 7.21
C MET A 129 16.85 -5.35 7.07
N VAL A 130 16.86 -6.16 6.00
CA VAL A 130 17.93 -7.14 5.74
C VAL A 130 19.28 -6.45 5.55
N ARG A 131 19.33 -5.30 4.90
CA ARG A 131 20.54 -4.45 4.75
C ARG A 131 21.01 -3.77 6.03
N GLY A 132 20.26 -3.92 7.16
CA GLY A 132 20.57 -3.22 8.40
C GLY A 132 20.29 -1.70 8.37
N ARG A 133 19.38 -1.26 7.48
CA ARG A 133 18.97 0.14 7.33
C ARG A 133 17.80 0.51 8.25
N THR A 134 17.51 -0.34 9.22
CA THR A 134 16.50 -0.15 10.26
C THR A 134 17.00 -0.75 11.57
N THR A 135 16.27 -0.54 12.66
CA THR A 135 16.58 -1.12 13.97
C THR A 135 16.04 -2.55 14.16
N ALA A 136 15.78 -3.29 13.07
CA ALA A 136 15.24 -4.65 13.12
C ALA A 136 16.15 -5.62 13.89
N PRO A 137 15.66 -6.32 14.92
CA PRO A 137 16.46 -7.28 15.67
C PRO A 137 16.60 -8.61 14.92
N ALA A 138 17.72 -9.29 15.07
CA ALA A 138 17.86 -10.66 14.64
C ALA A 138 16.83 -11.58 15.33
N GLY A 139 16.35 -12.61 14.63
CA GLY A 139 15.28 -13.51 15.08
C GLY A 139 13.87 -13.09 14.64
N MET A 140 13.73 -11.95 13.98
CA MET A 140 12.44 -11.45 13.48
C MET A 140 11.98 -12.27 12.26
N VAL A 141 10.71 -12.73 12.27
CA VAL A 141 10.07 -13.35 11.10
C VAL A 141 9.60 -12.26 10.17
N LEU A 142 10.04 -12.30 8.92
CA LEU A 142 9.77 -11.27 7.91
C LEU A 142 8.43 -11.47 7.18
N GLY A 143 8.04 -10.47 6.40
CA GLY A 143 6.98 -10.54 5.41
C GLY A 143 5.66 -9.94 5.84
N HIS A 144 5.16 -9.04 5.00
CA HIS A 144 3.90 -8.32 5.22
C HIS A 144 2.93 -8.44 4.04
N GLU A 145 3.33 -9.05 2.95
CA GLU A 145 2.48 -9.29 1.78
C GLU A 145 1.93 -10.71 1.82
N ILE A 146 0.66 -10.88 2.21
CA ILE A 146 0.11 -12.19 2.55
C ILE A 146 -1.20 -12.44 1.80
N THR A 147 -1.32 -13.64 1.21
CA THR A 147 -2.58 -14.20 0.72
C THR A 147 -2.71 -15.62 1.26
N GLY A 148 -3.85 -15.95 1.84
CA GLY A 148 -3.99 -17.25 2.51
C GLY A 148 -5.42 -17.75 2.59
N GLU A 149 -5.55 -19.04 2.95
CA GLU A 149 -6.81 -19.71 3.21
C GLU A 149 -7.07 -19.77 4.72
N VAL A 150 -8.28 -19.42 5.14
CA VAL A 150 -8.69 -19.46 6.55
C VAL A 150 -8.80 -20.91 7.01
N VAL A 151 -8.00 -21.32 7.99
CA VAL A 151 -8.01 -22.69 8.57
C VAL A 151 -8.62 -22.72 9.96
N GLU A 152 -8.58 -21.60 10.69
CA GLU A 152 -9.21 -21.45 12.01
C GLU A 152 -9.76 -20.03 12.14
N ALA A 153 -10.94 -19.87 12.75
CA ALA A 153 -11.57 -18.60 13.02
C ALA A 153 -11.93 -18.46 14.49
N GLY A 154 -11.70 -17.28 15.04
CA GLY A 154 -12.15 -16.93 16.39
C GLY A 154 -13.68 -16.85 16.47
N ARG A 155 -14.21 -16.98 17.68
CA ARG A 155 -15.65 -17.09 17.90
C ARG A 155 -16.46 -15.83 17.54
N ASP A 156 -15.81 -14.67 17.49
CA ASP A 156 -16.43 -13.37 17.23
C ASP A 156 -16.20 -12.93 15.75
N VAL A 157 -15.73 -13.85 14.87
CA VAL A 157 -15.60 -13.65 13.42
C VAL A 157 -16.93 -14.01 12.76
N GLU A 158 -17.54 -13.05 12.05
CA GLU A 158 -18.93 -13.20 11.53
C GLU A 158 -18.97 -13.39 10.02
N PHE A 159 -18.15 -12.67 9.24
CA PHE A 159 -18.22 -12.63 7.78
C PHE A 159 -17.23 -13.57 7.11
N ILE A 160 -16.00 -13.61 7.62
CA ILE A 160 -14.94 -14.47 7.11
C ILE A 160 -15.16 -15.92 7.58
N LYS A 161 -15.04 -16.88 6.67
CA LYS A 161 -15.32 -18.29 6.95
C LYS A 161 -14.08 -19.16 6.73
N LYS A 162 -14.04 -20.29 7.44
CA LYS A 162 -13.05 -21.33 7.17
C LYS A 162 -13.16 -21.80 5.72
N GLY A 163 -12.03 -21.83 5.00
CA GLY A 163 -11.93 -22.17 3.58
C GLY A 163 -11.94 -20.95 2.65
N ASP A 164 -12.27 -19.74 3.14
CA ASP A 164 -12.15 -18.53 2.34
C ASP A 164 -10.69 -18.27 2.00
N ILE A 165 -10.42 -17.87 0.77
CA ILE A 165 -9.13 -17.35 0.34
C ILE A 165 -9.19 -15.82 0.43
N CYS A 166 -8.24 -15.24 1.15
CA CYS A 166 -8.24 -13.82 1.46
C CYS A 166 -6.90 -13.16 1.15
N SER A 167 -6.95 -11.92 0.67
CA SER A 167 -5.82 -11.00 0.72
C SER A 167 -5.76 -10.32 2.08
N VAL A 168 -4.57 -10.18 2.65
CA VAL A 168 -4.30 -9.51 3.92
C VAL A 168 -3.61 -8.18 3.64
N PRO A 169 -4.18 -7.02 3.96
CA PRO A 169 -3.47 -5.75 3.87
C PRO A 169 -2.20 -5.78 4.70
N PHE A 170 -1.10 -5.22 4.20
CA PHE A 170 0.16 -5.21 4.95
C PHE A 170 0.03 -4.44 6.27
N ASN A 171 -0.78 -3.39 6.30
CA ASN A 171 -1.12 -2.68 7.52
C ASN A 171 -2.24 -3.37 8.30
N ILE A 172 -2.10 -3.35 9.62
CA ILE A 172 -3.08 -3.90 10.54
C ILE A 172 -3.94 -2.77 11.09
N ALA A 173 -5.25 -2.88 10.96
CA ALA A 173 -6.20 -1.86 11.40
C ALA A 173 -7.30 -2.44 12.29
N CYS A 174 -7.75 -1.68 13.29
CA CYS A 174 -8.77 -2.15 14.24
C CYS A 174 -10.22 -1.89 13.81
N GLY A 175 -10.44 -1.06 12.78
CA GLY A 175 -11.77 -0.68 12.27
C GLY A 175 -12.56 0.29 13.14
N ARG A 176 -12.06 0.73 14.29
CA ARG A 176 -12.86 1.49 15.27
C ARG A 176 -12.22 2.76 15.82
N CYS A 177 -10.91 2.96 15.67
CA CYS A 177 -10.27 4.23 16.03
C CYS A 177 -10.62 5.32 15.02
N ARG A 178 -10.22 6.56 15.31
CA ARG A 178 -10.49 7.71 14.47
C ARG A 178 -9.92 7.52 13.06
N CYS A 179 -8.63 7.23 12.95
CA CYS A 179 -7.96 7.03 11.67
C CYS A 179 -8.65 5.95 10.82
N CYS A 180 -9.01 4.80 11.42
CA CYS A 180 -9.73 3.75 10.70
C CYS A 180 -11.10 4.22 10.18
N LYS A 181 -11.85 5.02 10.95
CA LYS A 181 -13.16 5.54 10.54
C LYS A 181 -13.05 6.60 9.45
N GLU A 182 -11.93 7.31 9.36
CA GLU A 182 -11.62 8.29 8.32
C GLU A 182 -11.03 7.61 7.06
N GLY A 183 -10.72 6.30 7.13
CA GLY A 183 -10.15 5.53 6.02
C GLY A 183 -8.62 5.47 6.01
N ASP A 184 -7.96 6.10 6.96
CA ASP A 184 -6.49 6.14 7.11
C ASP A 184 -5.98 4.91 7.87
N THR A 185 -6.22 3.73 7.31
CA THR A 185 -5.93 2.45 7.95
C THR A 185 -4.44 2.18 8.14
N GLY A 186 -3.56 2.83 7.38
CA GLY A 186 -2.11 2.75 7.51
C GLY A 186 -1.56 3.33 8.82
N VAL A 187 -2.34 4.17 9.49
CA VAL A 187 -1.94 4.85 10.76
C VAL A 187 -2.93 4.58 11.90
N CYS A 188 -3.41 3.33 11.98
CA CYS A 188 -4.29 2.89 13.07
C CYS A 188 -3.68 3.18 14.45
N GLU A 189 -4.44 3.84 15.33
CA GLU A 189 -3.98 4.28 16.68
C GLU A 189 -4.07 3.18 17.75
N ASN A 190 -4.62 1.99 17.43
CA ASN A 190 -4.98 1.00 18.46
C ASN A 190 -4.17 -0.31 18.40
N VAL A 191 -3.55 -0.64 17.28
CA VAL A 191 -2.93 -1.96 17.04
C VAL A 191 -1.43 -2.00 17.29
N ASN A 192 -0.81 -0.84 17.43
CA ASN A 192 0.56 -0.67 17.85
C ASN A 192 0.53 0.24 19.08
N PRO A 193 1.01 -0.24 20.23
CA PRO A 193 0.92 0.50 21.48
C PRO A 193 1.93 1.63 21.63
N ASP A 194 2.97 1.64 20.79
CA ASP A 194 4.09 2.56 20.94
C ASP A 194 3.97 3.76 19.98
N ARG A 195 3.31 3.57 18.82
CA ARG A 195 3.05 4.62 17.83
C ARG A 195 1.88 4.26 16.90
N PRO A 196 1.28 5.22 16.18
CA PRO A 196 0.30 4.91 15.14
C PRO A 196 0.88 4.06 14.00
N GLY A 197 0.06 3.14 13.48
CA GLY A 197 0.43 2.22 12.41
C GLY A 197 1.00 0.90 12.90
N ALA A 198 0.66 -0.18 12.20
CA ALA A 198 1.16 -1.53 12.45
C ALA A 198 1.26 -2.30 11.14
N ALA A 199 2.24 -3.22 11.07
CA ALA A 199 2.42 -4.13 9.94
C ALA A 199 2.97 -5.47 10.42
N TYR A 200 2.76 -6.51 9.61
CA TYR A 200 3.35 -7.82 9.87
C TYR A 200 4.84 -7.81 9.57
N GLY A 201 5.63 -8.49 10.39
CA GLY A 201 7.05 -8.73 10.12
C GLY A 201 7.88 -7.48 9.81
N TYR A 202 7.53 -6.35 10.41
CA TYR A 202 8.26 -5.09 10.25
C TYR A 202 8.61 -4.46 11.60
N VAL A 203 9.84 -3.94 11.69
CA VAL A 203 10.34 -3.32 12.92
C VAL A 203 9.51 -2.09 13.31
N ASP A 204 9.33 -1.86 14.60
CA ASP A 204 8.57 -0.74 15.18
C ASP A 204 7.10 -0.63 14.75
N MET A 205 6.58 -1.65 14.08
CA MET A 205 5.20 -1.69 13.59
C MET A 205 4.31 -2.61 14.45
N GLY A 206 4.54 -2.60 15.79
CA GLY A 206 3.67 -3.26 16.77
C GLY A 206 4.06 -4.69 17.13
N GLY A 207 5.20 -5.22 16.63
CA GLY A 207 5.72 -6.54 17.00
C GLY A 207 4.91 -7.72 16.45
N TRP A 208 4.17 -7.52 15.36
CA TRP A 208 3.41 -8.58 14.71
C TRP A 208 4.33 -9.52 13.92
N ILE A 209 4.11 -10.82 14.08
CA ILE A 209 4.88 -11.85 13.38
C ILE A 209 4.62 -11.75 11.87
N GLY A 210 5.68 -11.89 11.07
CA GLY A 210 5.61 -11.82 9.62
C GLY A 210 4.94 -13.02 8.96
N GLY A 211 4.43 -12.80 7.77
CA GLY A 211 3.71 -13.79 6.98
C GLY A 211 4.52 -14.47 5.90
N GLN A 212 5.84 -14.25 5.82
CA GLN A 212 6.72 -15.13 5.02
C GLN A 212 6.90 -16.45 5.77
N SER A 213 5.80 -17.16 5.96
CA SER A 213 5.68 -18.37 6.76
C SER A 213 4.59 -19.29 6.19
N ARG A 214 4.49 -20.52 6.71
CA ARG A 214 3.43 -21.46 6.31
C ARG A 214 2.08 -21.10 6.89
N TYR A 215 2.06 -20.57 8.11
CA TYR A 215 0.82 -20.16 8.80
C TYR A 215 1.04 -18.84 9.52
N VAL A 216 0.00 -18.01 9.55
CA VAL A 216 0.03 -16.69 10.21
C VAL A 216 -1.30 -16.37 10.87
N MET A 217 -1.28 -15.64 11.98
CA MET A 217 -2.47 -15.13 12.64
C MET A 217 -2.79 -13.72 12.16
N VAL A 218 -4.06 -13.47 11.81
CA VAL A 218 -4.57 -12.17 11.40
C VAL A 218 -5.61 -11.68 12.41
N PRO A 219 -5.41 -10.56 13.10
CA PRO A 219 -6.38 -9.98 14.01
C PRO A 219 -7.44 -9.18 13.25
N TYR A 220 -8.58 -8.91 13.88
CA TYR A 220 -9.68 -8.11 13.31
C TYR A 220 -10.07 -8.59 11.89
N ALA A 221 -10.29 -9.91 11.75
CA ALA A 221 -10.39 -10.58 10.47
C ALA A 221 -11.48 -10.01 9.56
N ASP A 222 -12.68 -9.79 10.09
CA ASP A 222 -13.80 -9.23 9.33
C ASP A 222 -13.57 -7.80 8.83
N TRP A 223 -12.62 -7.08 9.44
CA TRP A 223 -12.22 -5.75 9.02
C TRP A 223 -11.03 -5.77 8.06
N ASN A 224 -10.00 -6.54 8.38
CA ASN A 224 -8.75 -6.52 7.62
C ASN A 224 -8.79 -7.36 6.34
N LEU A 225 -9.51 -8.50 6.35
CA LEU A 225 -9.42 -9.44 5.24
C LEU A 225 -10.32 -9.07 4.06
N LEU A 226 -9.77 -9.14 2.87
CA LEU A 226 -10.52 -9.13 1.63
C LEU A 226 -10.69 -10.57 1.13
N ALA A 227 -11.87 -11.16 1.37
CA ALA A 227 -12.20 -12.47 0.84
C ALA A 227 -12.42 -12.40 -0.68
N PHE A 228 -11.91 -13.39 -1.41
CA PHE A 228 -12.16 -13.52 -2.84
C PHE A 228 -13.51 -14.22 -3.06
N PRO A 229 -14.32 -13.73 -4.01
CA PRO A 229 -15.72 -14.18 -4.14
C PRO A 229 -15.87 -15.61 -4.63
N ASP A 230 -14.91 -16.12 -5.39
CA ASP A 230 -14.90 -17.47 -5.93
C ASP A 230 -13.51 -18.10 -5.78
N ARG A 231 -13.46 -19.33 -5.24
CA ARG A 231 -12.22 -20.03 -4.93
C ARG A 231 -11.43 -20.41 -6.18
N ASP A 232 -12.10 -20.97 -7.19
CA ASP A 232 -11.45 -21.50 -8.38
C ASP A 232 -10.92 -20.34 -9.23
N GLN A 233 -11.71 -19.27 -9.37
CA GLN A 233 -11.26 -18.04 -10.02
C GLN A 233 -10.08 -17.40 -9.29
N ALA A 234 -10.13 -17.39 -7.94
CA ALA A 234 -9.03 -16.85 -7.14
C ALA A 234 -7.73 -17.65 -7.36
N LEU A 235 -7.79 -18.97 -7.34
CA LEU A 235 -6.61 -19.81 -7.58
C LEU A 235 -6.07 -19.64 -9.00
N ALA A 236 -6.95 -19.53 -10.00
CA ALA A 236 -6.54 -19.30 -11.39
C ALA A 236 -5.83 -17.93 -11.59
N LYS A 237 -6.16 -16.91 -10.78
CA LYS A 237 -5.60 -15.56 -10.84
C LYS A 237 -4.70 -15.21 -9.66
N ILE A 238 -4.25 -16.19 -8.90
CA ILE A 238 -3.59 -15.97 -7.61
C ILE A 238 -2.30 -15.15 -7.74
N ARG A 239 -1.57 -15.25 -8.86
CA ARG A 239 -0.34 -14.46 -9.09
C ARG A 239 -0.62 -12.95 -9.18
N ASP A 240 -1.76 -12.55 -9.75
CA ASP A 240 -2.19 -11.15 -9.76
C ASP A 240 -2.78 -10.76 -8.40
N LEU A 241 -3.63 -11.62 -7.81
CA LEU A 241 -4.33 -11.34 -6.56
C LEU A 241 -3.40 -11.21 -5.35
N THR A 242 -2.24 -11.91 -5.34
CA THR A 242 -1.25 -11.78 -4.26
C THR A 242 -0.64 -10.37 -4.18
N MET A 243 -0.68 -9.60 -5.27
CA MET A 243 -0.19 -8.21 -5.31
C MET A 243 -1.12 -7.22 -4.59
N LEU A 244 -2.35 -7.65 -4.21
CA LEU A 244 -3.34 -6.81 -3.53
C LEU A 244 -3.02 -6.52 -2.07
N SER A 245 -2.12 -7.29 -1.47
CA SER A 245 -1.74 -7.15 -0.07
C SER A 245 -0.91 -5.89 0.20
N ASP A 246 -0.13 -5.43 -0.81
CA ASP A 246 0.73 -4.24 -0.71
C ASP A 246 0.97 -3.56 -2.06
N ILE A 247 1.90 -4.08 -2.90
CA ILE A 247 2.54 -3.29 -3.95
C ILE A 247 1.56 -2.73 -4.97
N PHE A 248 0.48 -3.43 -5.32
CA PHE A 248 -0.49 -2.90 -6.29
C PHE A 248 -1.33 -1.75 -5.70
N PRO A 249 -1.96 -1.88 -4.51
CA PRO A 249 -2.57 -0.75 -3.82
C PRO A 249 -1.58 0.38 -3.53
N THR A 250 -0.33 0.09 -3.17
CA THR A 250 0.70 1.09 -2.87
C THR A 250 1.10 1.88 -4.11
N GLY A 251 1.35 1.22 -5.23
CA GLY A 251 1.60 1.89 -6.51
C GLY A 251 0.38 2.69 -6.99
N TYR A 252 -0.82 2.13 -6.85
CA TYR A 252 -2.07 2.83 -7.18
C TYR A 252 -2.27 4.07 -6.28
N HIS A 253 -2.01 3.97 -4.99
CA HIS A 253 -2.06 5.08 -4.05
C HIS A 253 -1.12 6.22 -4.46
N GLY A 254 0.13 5.90 -4.83
CA GLY A 254 1.10 6.88 -5.31
C GLY A 254 0.58 7.64 -6.53
N ALA A 255 0.10 6.93 -7.56
CA ALA A 255 -0.45 7.54 -8.78
C ALA A 255 -1.74 8.34 -8.49
N TYR A 256 -2.66 7.77 -7.70
CA TYR A 256 -3.94 8.42 -7.35
C TYR A 256 -3.74 9.71 -6.56
N THR A 257 -2.85 9.70 -5.57
CA THR A 257 -2.59 10.87 -4.71
C THR A 257 -1.73 11.93 -5.39
N ALA A 258 -0.93 11.55 -6.40
CA ALA A 258 -0.31 12.51 -7.31
C ALA A 258 -1.32 13.21 -8.25
N GLY A 259 -2.58 12.76 -8.28
CA GLY A 259 -3.62 13.35 -9.10
C GLY A 259 -3.64 12.82 -10.54
N VAL A 260 -3.11 11.62 -10.79
CA VAL A 260 -3.16 10.99 -12.11
C VAL A 260 -4.61 10.76 -12.54
N THR A 261 -4.94 11.16 -13.75
CA THR A 261 -6.25 11.03 -14.37
C THR A 261 -6.11 10.83 -15.88
N THR A 262 -7.24 10.69 -16.58
CA THR A 262 -7.24 10.51 -18.04
C THR A 262 -6.50 11.65 -18.74
N GLY A 263 -5.51 11.27 -19.55
CA GLY A 263 -4.69 12.19 -20.33
C GLY A 263 -3.44 12.71 -19.63
N SER A 264 -3.23 12.40 -18.35
CA SER A 264 -2.04 12.85 -17.60
C SER A 264 -0.74 12.31 -18.21
N THR A 265 0.32 13.11 -18.16
CA THR A 265 1.72 12.69 -18.29
C THR A 265 2.27 12.45 -16.90
N VAL A 266 2.94 11.31 -16.68
CA VAL A 266 3.36 10.85 -15.35
C VAL A 266 4.83 10.43 -15.37
N TYR A 267 5.62 10.93 -14.40
CA TYR A 267 6.94 10.41 -14.13
C TYR A 267 6.91 9.53 -12.88
N VAL A 268 7.42 8.31 -12.99
CA VAL A 268 7.57 7.37 -11.88
C VAL A 268 9.07 7.15 -11.62
N ALA A 269 9.55 7.57 -10.47
CA ALA A 269 10.93 7.35 -10.05
C ALA A 269 11.06 5.95 -9.44
N GLY A 270 11.95 5.13 -10.02
CA GLY A 270 12.20 3.75 -9.65
C GLY A 270 11.34 2.74 -10.41
N ALA A 271 11.98 1.72 -10.97
CA ALA A 271 11.36 0.58 -11.64
C ALA A 271 11.45 -0.71 -10.81
N GLY A 272 11.51 -0.58 -9.49
CA GLY A 272 11.28 -1.69 -8.56
C GLY A 272 9.81 -2.14 -8.59
N PRO A 273 9.43 -3.19 -7.84
CA PRO A 273 8.07 -3.73 -7.88
C PRO A 273 6.97 -2.68 -7.61
N VAL A 274 7.17 -1.77 -6.65
CA VAL A 274 6.21 -0.67 -6.38
C VAL A 274 6.14 0.31 -7.55
N GLY A 275 7.29 0.67 -8.15
CA GLY A 275 7.34 1.58 -9.29
C GLY A 275 6.68 1.01 -10.54
N LEU A 276 6.92 -0.27 -10.85
CA LEU A 276 6.24 -0.95 -11.96
C LEU A 276 4.73 -1.08 -11.70
N ALA A 277 4.33 -1.36 -10.45
CA ALA A 277 2.93 -1.36 -10.05
C ALA A 277 2.29 0.02 -10.15
N CYS A 278 3.03 1.08 -9.78
CA CYS A 278 2.59 2.48 -9.93
C CYS A 278 2.42 2.86 -11.41
N ALA A 279 3.39 2.50 -12.25
CA ALA A 279 3.30 2.74 -13.69
C ALA A 279 2.08 2.05 -14.32
N HIS A 280 1.84 0.78 -13.98
CA HIS A 280 0.66 0.05 -14.42
C HIS A 280 -0.65 0.65 -13.86
N ALA A 281 -0.65 1.08 -12.60
CA ALA A 281 -1.78 1.78 -12.00
C ALA A 281 -2.06 3.14 -12.65
N ALA A 282 -1.03 3.90 -13.03
CA ALA A 282 -1.18 5.15 -13.77
C ALA A 282 -1.86 4.94 -15.14
N GLN A 283 -1.50 3.86 -15.85
CA GLN A 283 -2.20 3.45 -17.09
C GLN A 283 -3.67 3.09 -16.80
N LEU A 284 -3.95 2.35 -15.73
CA LEU A 284 -5.31 1.99 -15.32
C LEU A 284 -6.15 3.23 -14.97
N LEU A 285 -5.53 4.27 -14.41
CA LEU A 285 -6.16 5.57 -14.14
C LEU A 285 -6.35 6.43 -15.40
N GLY A 286 -5.77 6.02 -16.53
CA GLY A 286 -5.95 6.67 -17.83
C GLY A 286 -4.84 7.65 -18.20
N ALA A 287 -3.64 7.56 -17.64
CA ALA A 287 -2.50 8.35 -18.05
C ALA A 287 -2.23 8.16 -19.56
N ALA A 288 -1.94 9.24 -20.27
CA ALA A 288 -1.61 9.20 -21.68
C ALA A 288 -0.16 8.76 -21.91
N VAL A 289 0.75 9.20 -21.06
CA VAL A 289 2.17 8.82 -21.11
C VAL A 289 2.66 8.56 -19.70
N VAL A 290 3.31 7.42 -19.49
CA VAL A 290 3.99 7.06 -18.25
C VAL A 290 5.47 6.89 -18.55
N ILE A 291 6.31 7.68 -17.87
CA ILE A 291 7.77 7.67 -17.99
C ILE A 291 8.33 7.07 -16.72
N VAL A 292 9.11 5.99 -16.83
CA VAL A 292 9.73 5.33 -15.66
C VAL A 292 11.23 5.58 -15.69
N GLY A 293 11.78 6.10 -14.58
CA GLY A 293 13.21 6.32 -14.40
C GLY A 293 13.85 5.29 -13.47
N ASP A 294 14.91 4.63 -13.91
CA ASP A 294 15.71 3.69 -13.10
C ASP A 294 17.17 3.66 -13.59
N MET A 295 18.03 2.93 -12.87
CA MET A 295 19.44 2.72 -13.21
C MET A 295 19.71 1.30 -13.69
N VAL A 296 18.74 0.41 -13.66
CA VAL A 296 18.87 -1.01 -14.02
C VAL A 296 18.14 -1.25 -15.34
N GLU A 297 18.89 -1.56 -16.40
CA GLU A 297 18.35 -1.70 -17.76
C GLU A 297 17.27 -2.80 -17.83
N GLU A 298 17.45 -3.91 -17.14
CA GLU A 298 16.46 -5.00 -17.11
C GLU A 298 15.12 -4.55 -16.52
N ARG A 299 15.15 -3.65 -15.53
CA ARG A 299 13.94 -3.03 -14.94
C ARG A 299 13.28 -2.04 -15.91
N LEU A 300 14.08 -1.24 -16.62
CA LEU A 300 13.59 -0.34 -17.66
C LEU A 300 12.98 -1.14 -18.82
N ALA A 301 13.62 -2.23 -19.25
CA ALA A 301 13.08 -3.14 -20.25
C ALA A 301 11.73 -3.74 -19.82
N GLN A 302 11.59 -4.09 -18.54
CA GLN A 302 10.32 -4.56 -17.99
C GLN A 302 9.23 -3.48 -18.08
N ALA A 303 9.52 -2.23 -17.74
CA ALA A 303 8.57 -1.12 -17.87
C ALA A 303 8.14 -0.92 -19.36
N ARG A 304 9.09 -0.95 -20.30
CA ARG A 304 8.79 -0.88 -21.74
C ARG A 304 7.91 -2.02 -22.23
N SER A 305 8.02 -3.21 -21.63
CA SER A 305 7.26 -4.40 -22.04
C SER A 305 5.74 -4.26 -21.90
N PHE A 306 5.28 -3.32 -21.08
CA PHE A 306 3.85 -3.01 -20.93
C PHE A 306 3.50 -1.55 -21.28
N GLY A 307 4.33 -0.91 -22.14
CA GLY A 307 3.98 0.34 -22.81
C GLY A 307 4.37 1.62 -22.07
N CYS A 308 5.35 1.58 -21.16
CA CYS A 308 5.93 2.78 -20.60
C CYS A 308 7.09 3.32 -21.44
N GLU A 309 7.26 4.64 -21.45
CA GLU A 309 8.52 5.28 -21.82
C GLU A 309 9.51 5.15 -20.66
N THR A 310 10.82 5.23 -20.95
CA THR A 310 11.84 5.04 -19.91
C THR A 310 12.99 6.01 -20.05
N VAL A 311 13.60 6.36 -18.91
CA VAL A 311 14.84 7.16 -18.84
C VAL A 311 15.87 6.44 -17.97
N ASP A 312 17.11 6.31 -18.51
CA ASP A 312 18.24 5.73 -17.79
C ASP A 312 18.97 6.81 -16.99
N LEU A 313 18.83 6.75 -15.66
CA LEU A 313 19.40 7.72 -14.73
C LEU A 313 20.92 7.57 -14.53
N LYS A 314 21.57 6.60 -15.19
CA LYS A 314 23.04 6.54 -15.28
C LYS A 314 23.64 7.52 -16.27
N THR A 315 22.84 8.03 -17.20
CA THR A 315 23.30 8.99 -18.22
C THR A 315 23.58 10.36 -17.60
N GLU A 316 24.47 11.14 -18.23
CA GLU A 316 24.79 12.51 -17.78
C GLU A 316 23.71 13.55 -18.14
N ALA A 317 22.76 13.19 -19.02
CA ALA A 317 21.66 14.07 -19.39
C ALA A 317 20.76 14.36 -18.16
N SER A 318 20.34 15.60 -17.98
CA SER A 318 19.44 15.94 -16.89
C SER A 318 18.07 15.27 -17.07
N LEU A 319 17.40 14.93 -15.96
CA LEU A 319 16.06 14.32 -16.04
C LEU A 319 15.05 15.19 -16.81
N PRO A 320 15.01 16.55 -16.64
CA PRO A 320 14.16 17.40 -17.49
C PRO A 320 14.48 17.30 -18.97
N ASP A 321 15.77 17.21 -19.37
CA ASP A 321 16.17 17.10 -20.78
C ASP A 321 15.73 15.75 -21.37
N MET A 322 15.82 14.66 -20.60
CA MET A 322 15.33 13.35 -21.03
C MET A 322 13.80 13.32 -21.20
N ILE A 323 13.07 13.96 -20.30
CA ILE A 323 11.60 14.09 -20.40
C ILE A 323 11.22 14.94 -21.62
N GLU A 324 11.95 16.01 -21.89
CA GLU A 324 11.74 16.88 -23.07
C GLU A 324 11.90 16.11 -24.40
N GLN A 325 12.84 15.18 -24.48
CA GLN A 325 13.02 14.32 -25.65
C GLN A 325 11.80 13.41 -25.92
N ILE A 326 11.07 13.01 -24.88
CA ILE A 326 9.89 12.15 -24.98
C ILE A 326 8.63 12.98 -25.21
N LEU A 327 8.44 14.06 -24.47
CA LEU A 327 7.19 14.82 -24.43
C LEU A 327 7.21 16.12 -25.22
N GLY A 328 8.38 16.64 -25.57
CA GLY A 328 8.53 18.02 -26.05
C GLY A 328 8.33 19.07 -24.93
N SER A 329 8.26 18.66 -23.69
CA SER A 329 8.16 19.47 -22.47
C SER A 329 9.08 18.92 -21.41
N ARG A 330 9.70 19.78 -20.61
CA ARG A 330 10.60 19.41 -19.51
C ARG A 330 9.86 18.98 -18.24
N GLU A 331 8.53 19.06 -18.22
CA GLU A 331 7.69 18.82 -17.07
C GLU A 331 6.56 17.83 -17.41
N VAL A 332 6.12 17.10 -16.38
CA VAL A 332 4.98 16.19 -16.39
C VAL A 332 3.84 16.73 -15.51
N ASP A 333 2.62 16.24 -15.70
CA ASP A 333 1.49 16.63 -14.85
C ASP A 333 1.64 16.14 -13.42
N CYS A 334 2.12 14.91 -13.24
CA CYS A 334 2.25 14.24 -11.95
C CYS A 334 3.59 13.51 -11.85
N ALA A 335 4.16 13.42 -10.66
CA ALA A 335 5.32 12.57 -10.41
C ALA A 335 5.13 11.72 -9.15
N VAL A 336 5.77 10.54 -9.14
CA VAL A 336 5.68 9.60 -8.02
C VAL A 336 7.06 9.11 -7.61
N ASP A 337 7.37 9.21 -6.31
CA ASP A 337 8.57 8.62 -5.74
C ASP A 337 8.29 7.20 -5.25
N CYS A 338 8.82 6.20 -5.95
CA CYS A 338 8.77 4.78 -5.60
C CYS A 338 10.13 4.22 -5.16
N VAL A 339 11.09 5.07 -4.80
CA VAL A 339 12.45 4.71 -4.36
C VAL A 339 12.61 4.81 -2.85
N GLY A 340 12.35 6.00 -2.28
CA GLY A 340 12.51 6.23 -0.85
C GLY A 340 13.94 6.62 -0.44
N PHE A 341 14.26 6.38 0.84
CA PHE A 341 15.44 6.94 1.53
C PHE A 341 16.80 6.38 1.10
N GLU A 342 16.86 5.19 0.46
CA GLU A 342 18.11 4.66 -0.11
C GLU A 342 18.35 5.13 -1.57
N ALA A 343 17.82 6.29 -1.94
CA ALA A 343 17.99 6.86 -3.27
C ALA A 343 19.48 7.13 -3.58
N ARG A 344 19.85 6.96 -4.86
CA ARG A 344 21.20 7.25 -5.37
C ARG A 344 21.20 8.52 -6.19
N GLY A 345 22.38 9.06 -6.43
CA GLY A 345 22.60 10.21 -7.30
C GLY A 345 22.23 9.92 -8.76
N HIS A 346 22.47 10.88 -9.65
CA HIS A 346 22.20 10.81 -11.08
C HIS A 346 23.53 10.91 -11.86
N GLY A 347 23.61 10.29 -13.05
CA GLY A 347 24.78 10.34 -13.90
C GLY A 347 26.03 9.80 -13.21
N GLY A 348 27.11 10.57 -13.18
CA GLY A 348 28.36 10.21 -12.50
C GLY A 348 28.24 9.90 -11.03
N ASP A 349 27.18 10.39 -10.37
CA ASP A 349 26.87 10.10 -8.96
C ASP A 349 25.94 8.87 -8.77
N SER A 350 25.57 8.15 -9.82
CA SER A 350 24.63 7.02 -9.77
C SER A 350 25.07 5.86 -8.87
N GLY A 351 26.37 5.78 -8.55
CA GLY A 351 26.94 4.85 -7.57
C GLY A 351 26.87 5.32 -6.12
N VAL A 352 26.52 6.59 -5.87
CA VAL A 352 26.58 7.21 -4.54
C VAL A 352 25.16 7.36 -3.98
N GLU A 353 24.97 6.92 -2.74
CA GLU A 353 23.69 7.12 -2.04
C GLU A 353 23.51 8.60 -1.71
N LYS A 354 22.37 9.15 -2.15
CA LYS A 354 21.95 10.55 -1.93
C LYS A 354 20.44 10.57 -1.63
N PRO A 355 20.01 10.42 -0.38
CA PRO A 355 18.62 10.16 0.01
C PRO A 355 17.60 11.20 -0.47
N ALA A 356 18.00 12.46 -0.66
CA ALA A 356 17.11 13.54 -1.10
C ALA A 356 16.99 13.66 -2.64
N THR A 357 17.74 12.87 -3.42
CA THR A 357 17.81 13.04 -4.89
C THR A 357 16.46 12.90 -5.54
N VAL A 358 15.76 11.80 -5.27
CA VAL A 358 14.49 11.50 -5.93
C VAL A 358 13.41 12.52 -5.59
N LEU A 359 13.27 12.90 -4.31
CA LEU A 359 12.29 13.94 -3.92
C LEU A 359 12.58 15.29 -4.58
N ASN A 360 13.86 15.66 -4.73
CA ASN A 360 14.23 16.89 -5.43
C ASN A 360 13.96 16.80 -6.94
N GLN A 361 14.20 15.64 -7.56
CA GLN A 361 13.93 15.41 -8.98
C GLN A 361 12.43 15.43 -9.30
N VAL A 362 11.59 14.75 -8.50
CA VAL A 362 10.13 14.77 -8.72
C VAL A 362 9.56 16.18 -8.55
N MET A 363 10.08 17.00 -7.61
CA MET A 363 9.71 18.42 -7.52
C MET A 363 10.13 19.21 -8.75
N GLU A 364 11.30 18.91 -9.32
CA GLU A 364 11.83 19.60 -10.49
C GLU A 364 11.00 19.35 -11.74
N VAL A 365 10.64 18.10 -12.00
CA VAL A 365 9.94 17.70 -13.24
C VAL A 365 8.43 17.82 -13.16
N THR A 366 7.84 17.97 -11.98
CA THR A 366 6.39 18.21 -11.86
C THR A 366 6.05 19.65 -12.25
N ARG A 367 5.04 19.83 -13.11
CA ARG A 367 4.59 21.16 -13.53
C ARG A 367 4.06 22.00 -12.37
N VAL A 368 3.93 23.31 -12.61
CA VAL A 368 3.27 24.24 -11.68
C VAL A 368 1.85 23.74 -11.36
N GLY A 369 1.50 23.69 -10.07
CA GLY A 369 0.20 23.19 -9.58
C GLY A 369 0.02 21.68 -9.68
N GLY A 370 1.06 20.94 -10.08
CA GLY A 370 1.03 19.48 -10.19
C GLY A 370 1.12 18.76 -8.83
N GLY A 371 0.94 17.44 -8.86
CA GLY A 371 0.97 16.61 -7.67
C GLY A 371 2.14 15.65 -7.62
N VAL A 372 2.62 15.39 -6.40
CA VAL A 372 3.68 14.44 -6.09
C VAL A 372 3.16 13.42 -5.09
N GLY A 373 3.10 12.16 -5.51
CA GLY A 373 2.82 11.02 -4.63
C GLY A 373 4.12 10.42 -4.11
N ILE A 374 4.17 10.09 -2.81
CA ILE A 374 5.38 9.59 -2.16
C ILE A 374 5.06 8.29 -1.40
N PRO A 375 4.84 7.17 -2.08
CA PRO A 375 4.75 5.86 -1.45
C PRO A 375 6.12 5.27 -1.11
N GLY A 376 7.20 5.88 -1.57
CA GLY A 376 8.57 5.52 -1.20
C GLY A 376 8.77 5.55 0.31
N LEU A 377 9.49 4.55 0.85
CA LEU A 377 9.71 4.43 2.28
C LEU A 377 10.73 5.46 2.79
N TYR A 378 10.34 6.17 3.84
CA TYR A 378 11.23 7.04 4.63
C TYR A 378 11.15 6.65 6.10
N VAL A 379 12.31 6.54 6.76
CA VAL A 379 12.43 6.10 8.16
C VAL A 379 12.84 7.25 9.05
N THR A 380 12.49 7.16 10.33
CA THR A 380 12.84 8.15 11.36
C THR A 380 14.17 7.83 12.05
N ASP A 381 14.70 6.63 11.80
CA ASP A 381 15.97 6.14 12.35
C ASP A 381 16.59 5.15 11.36
N ASP A 382 17.76 5.49 10.81
CA ASP A 382 18.52 4.70 9.83
C ASP A 382 19.96 4.51 10.34
N PRO A 383 20.24 3.40 11.02
CA PRO A 383 21.58 3.13 11.54
C PRO A 383 22.69 3.11 10.47
N GLY A 384 22.31 2.78 9.23
CA GLY A 384 23.21 2.73 8.07
C GLY A 384 23.25 4.03 7.24
N GLY A 385 22.57 5.10 7.69
CA GLY A 385 22.51 6.37 6.95
C GLY A 385 23.87 6.98 6.64
N VAL A 386 23.97 7.57 5.45
CA VAL A 386 25.24 8.11 4.88
C VAL A 386 25.83 9.27 5.67
N ASP A 387 24.99 10.00 6.39
CA ASP A 387 25.39 11.11 7.26
C ASP A 387 24.46 11.19 8.49
N GLU A 388 24.76 12.09 9.42
CA GLU A 388 23.97 12.28 10.65
C GLU A 388 22.53 12.73 10.36
N ALA A 389 22.30 13.52 9.33
CA ALA A 389 20.96 13.94 8.94
C ALA A 389 20.14 12.73 8.46
N ALA A 390 20.69 11.92 7.55
CA ALA A 390 20.05 10.70 7.06
C ALA A 390 19.76 9.70 8.20
N ARG A 391 20.70 9.52 9.15
CA ARG A 391 20.50 8.64 10.32
C ARG A 391 19.31 9.02 11.19
N THR A 392 18.95 10.28 11.23
CA THR A 392 17.81 10.79 12.02
C THR A 392 16.59 11.13 11.16
N GLY A 393 16.55 10.62 9.91
CA GLY A 393 15.44 10.82 8.98
C GLY A 393 15.30 12.24 8.44
N ASN A 394 16.33 13.06 8.51
CA ASN A 394 16.36 14.42 7.97
C ASN A 394 16.91 14.43 6.54
N LEU A 395 16.27 15.19 5.66
CA LEU A 395 16.64 15.31 4.25
C LEU A 395 16.76 16.77 3.82
N SER A 396 17.75 17.06 2.95
CA SER A 396 17.90 18.38 2.35
C SER A 396 17.01 18.53 1.12
N LEU A 397 15.80 19.07 1.31
CA LEU A 397 14.79 19.23 0.26
C LEU A 397 14.77 20.68 -0.25
N ARG A 398 14.57 20.82 -1.58
CA ARG A 398 14.36 22.10 -2.26
C ARG A 398 12.91 22.59 -2.06
N ILE A 399 12.44 22.65 -0.81
CA ILE A 399 11.05 22.99 -0.50
C ILE A 399 10.61 24.35 -1.05
N GLY A 400 11.53 25.30 -1.20
CA GLY A 400 11.27 26.58 -1.84
C GLY A 400 10.86 26.44 -3.31
N LEU A 401 11.37 25.44 -4.03
CA LEU A 401 10.93 25.10 -5.39
C LEU A 401 9.50 24.55 -5.37
N GLY A 402 9.21 23.62 -4.46
CA GLY A 402 7.85 23.07 -4.29
C GLY A 402 6.84 24.17 -3.97
N TRP A 403 7.19 25.11 -3.09
CA TRP A 403 6.35 26.25 -2.76
C TRP A 403 6.13 27.17 -3.98
N ALA A 404 7.20 27.51 -4.71
CA ALA A 404 7.12 28.40 -5.88
C ALA A 404 6.26 27.78 -7.01
N LYS A 405 6.29 26.47 -7.16
CA LYS A 405 5.46 25.72 -8.13
C LYS A 405 4.05 25.40 -7.60
N SER A 406 3.72 25.72 -6.35
CA SER A 406 2.45 25.35 -5.70
C SER A 406 2.16 23.84 -5.82
N LEU A 407 3.17 23.01 -5.54
CA LEU A 407 3.04 21.56 -5.65
C LEU A 407 2.21 20.98 -4.50
N HIS A 408 1.49 19.91 -4.79
CA HIS A 408 0.78 19.10 -3.81
C HIS A 408 1.60 17.86 -3.48
N PHE A 409 1.83 17.60 -2.19
CA PHE A 409 2.57 16.42 -1.73
C PHE A 409 1.66 15.52 -0.91
N THR A 410 1.66 14.23 -1.24
CA THR A 410 1.03 13.20 -0.40
C THR A 410 2.05 12.12 -0.09
N THR A 411 2.30 11.90 1.19
CA THR A 411 3.24 10.92 1.70
C THR A 411 2.59 10.03 2.75
N GLY A 412 3.20 8.89 3.04
CA GLY A 412 2.79 7.97 4.09
C GLY A 412 2.47 6.57 3.56
N GLN A 413 2.10 5.70 4.49
CA GLN A 413 1.74 4.33 4.15
C GLN A 413 0.41 4.26 3.42
N CYS A 414 0.35 3.44 2.38
CA CYS A 414 -0.89 3.19 1.64
C CYS A 414 -1.97 2.62 2.56
N PRO A 415 -3.17 3.23 2.62
CA PRO A 415 -4.32 2.61 3.26
C PRO A 415 -4.91 1.54 2.31
N VAL A 416 -4.30 0.35 2.30
CA VAL A 416 -4.56 -0.73 1.32
C VAL A 416 -6.05 -1.02 1.13
N MET A 417 -6.80 -1.06 2.24
CA MET A 417 -8.24 -1.37 2.23
C MET A 417 -9.09 -0.37 1.44
N LYS A 418 -8.58 0.85 1.22
CA LYS A 418 -9.24 1.86 0.37
C LYS A 418 -9.29 1.44 -1.10
N TYR A 419 -8.35 0.63 -1.56
CA TYR A 419 -8.13 0.34 -2.98
C TYR A 419 -8.30 -1.13 -3.34
N ASN A 420 -7.95 -2.07 -2.43
CA ASN A 420 -7.78 -3.49 -2.72
C ASN A 420 -9.02 -4.14 -3.33
N ARG A 421 -10.24 -3.78 -2.87
CA ARG A 421 -11.48 -4.32 -3.45
C ARG A 421 -11.70 -3.88 -4.90
N GLY A 422 -11.46 -2.60 -5.21
CA GLY A 422 -11.57 -2.08 -6.58
C GLY A 422 -10.55 -2.72 -7.51
N LEU A 423 -9.30 -2.88 -7.04
CA LEU A 423 -8.22 -3.52 -7.78
C LEU A 423 -8.44 -5.02 -7.94
N MET A 424 -9.00 -5.72 -6.94
CA MET A 424 -9.46 -7.11 -7.07
C MET A 424 -10.46 -7.24 -8.22
N MET A 425 -11.46 -6.38 -8.32
CA MET A 425 -12.43 -6.41 -9.41
C MET A 425 -11.78 -6.17 -10.77
N ALA A 426 -10.78 -5.28 -10.84
CA ALA A 426 -10.02 -5.07 -12.07
C ALA A 426 -9.25 -6.33 -12.51
N ILE A 427 -8.65 -7.05 -11.55
CA ILE A 427 -7.97 -8.34 -11.81
C ILE A 427 -8.97 -9.41 -12.24
N LEU A 428 -10.06 -9.61 -11.48
CA LEU A 428 -11.02 -10.67 -11.73
C LEU A 428 -11.72 -10.52 -13.08
N HIS A 429 -11.83 -9.29 -13.59
CA HIS A 429 -12.44 -8.95 -14.88
C HIS A 429 -11.42 -8.64 -16.00
N ASP A 430 -10.17 -9.05 -15.85
CA ASP A 430 -9.10 -8.92 -16.86
C ASP A 430 -8.84 -7.48 -17.33
N ARG A 431 -9.01 -6.49 -16.44
CA ARG A 431 -8.73 -5.08 -16.72
C ARG A 431 -7.28 -4.70 -16.48
N CYS A 432 -6.52 -5.56 -15.80
CA CYS A 432 -5.10 -5.39 -15.51
C CYS A 432 -4.41 -6.75 -15.39
N GLN A 433 -3.10 -6.77 -15.61
CA GLN A 433 -2.22 -7.95 -15.53
C GLN A 433 -1.01 -7.57 -14.67
N ILE A 434 -1.26 -7.35 -13.38
CA ILE A 434 -0.23 -6.79 -12.49
C ILE A 434 0.95 -7.76 -12.30
N ALA A 435 0.70 -9.06 -12.22
CA ALA A 435 1.76 -10.08 -12.10
C ALA A 435 2.73 -10.02 -13.28
N LYS A 436 2.22 -9.80 -14.49
CA LYS A 436 3.05 -9.63 -15.69
C LYS A 436 3.82 -8.30 -15.64
N ALA A 437 3.16 -7.20 -15.25
CA ALA A 437 3.80 -5.88 -15.19
C ALA A 437 4.99 -5.86 -14.21
N VAL A 438 4.88 -6.53 -13.06
CA VAL A 438 5.95 -6.60 -12.05
C VAL A 438 6.88 -7.81 -12.22
N ASN A 439 6.74 -8.61 -13.29
CA ASN A 439 7.49 -9.82 -13.54
C ASN A 439 7.48 -10.79 -12.35
N ALA A 440 6.26 -11.15 -11.89
CA ALA A 440 6.06 -12.03 -10.74
C ALA A 440 6.67 -13.41 -10.98
N THR A 441 7.65 -13.78 -10.17
CA THR A 441 8.39 -15.05 -10.25
C THR A 441 8.12 -15.85 -8.99
N VAL A 442 7.51 -17.02 -9.14
CA VAL A 442 7.20 -17.93 -8.02
C VAL A 442 8.45 -18.74 -7.68
N ILE A 443 8.79 -18.76 -6.40
CA ILE A 443 9.85 -19.61 -5.81
C ILE A 443 9.31 -20.32 -4.56
N SER A 444 9.97 -21.38 -4.11
CA SER A 444 9.60 -22.02 -2.85
C SER A 444 9.90 -21.13 -1.64
N LEU A 445 9.30 -21.43 -0.49
CA LEU A 445 9.66 -20.74 0.77
C LEU A 445 11.14 -20.97 1.09
N GLU A 446 11.63 -22.17 0.85
CA GLU A 446 13.01 -22.60 1.10
C GLU A 446 14.02 -21.82 0.24
N ASP A 447 13.62 -21.33 -0.94
CA ASP A 447 14.45 -20.51 -1.84
C ASP A 447 14.44 -19.01 -1.46
N ALA A 448 13.72 -18.60 -0.41
CA ALA A 448 13.65 -17.20 -0.01
C ALA A 448 15.04 -16.55 0.21
N PRO A 449 16.03 -17.19 0.85
CA PRO A 449 17.36 -16.59 1.00
C PRO A 449 18.00 -16.20 -0.33
N GLN A 450 17.90 -17.06 -1.36
CA GLN A 450 18.37 -16.73 -2.71
C GLN A 450 17.54 -15.62 -3.35
N GLY A 451 16.21 -15.65 -3.17
CA GLY A 451 15.32 -14.58 -3.64
C GLY A 451 15.69 -13.20 -3.07
N TYR A 452 16.03 -13.12 -1.80
CA TYR A 452 16.54 -11.90 -1.17
C TYR A 452 17.89 -11.45 -1.75
N ALA A 453 18.82 -12.39 -1.96
CA ALA A 453 20.12 -12.09 -2.57
C ALA A 453 19.99 -11.58 -4.00
N ASP A 454 19.15 -12.21 -4.82
CA ASP A 454 18.88 -11.79 -6.21
C ASP A 454 18.19 -10.41 -6.23
N PHE A 455 17.23 -10.19 -5.34
CA PHE A 455 16.53 -8.90 -5.22
C PHE A 455 17.51 -7.77 -4.84
N ASP A 456 18.42 -8.03 -3.91
CA ASP A 456 19.47 -7.09 -3.49
C ASP A 456 20.41 -6.71 -4.63
N GLN A 457 20.71 -7.66 -5.52
CA GLN A 457 21.52 -7.44 -6.74
C GLN A 457 20.76 -6.72 -7.85
N GLY A 458 19.49 -6.36 -7.63
CA GLY A 458 18.69 -5.56 -8.56
C GLY A 458 17.86 -6.37 -9.55
N ALA A 459 17.58 -7.65 -9.30
CA ALA A 459 16.74 -8.47 -10.16
C ALA A 459 15.44 -7.74 -10.55
N ALA A 460 15.11 -7.78 -11.85
CA ALA A 460 13.89 -7.19 -12.39
C ALA A 460 12.69 -8.12 -12.19
N LYS A 461 12.45 -8.53 -10.93
CA LYS A 461 11.46 -9.53 -10.55
C LYS A 461 10.74 -9.15 -9.27
N LYS A 462 9.47 -9.52 -9.17
CA LYS A 462 8.75 -9.61 -7.91
C LYS A 462 8.74 -11.07 -7.48
N PHE A 463 9.49 -11.42 -6.44
CA PHE A 463 9.52 -12.78 -5.92
C PHE A 463 8.27 -13.08 -5.10
N VAL A 464 7.58 -14.15 -5.47
CA VAL A 464 6.39 -14.70 -4.81
C VAL A 464 6.79 -16.01 -4.18
N LEU A 465 6.76 -16.09 -2.86
CA LEU A 465 7.06 -17.31 -2.11
C LEU A 465 5.83 -18.20 -2.05
N ASP A 466 5.99 -19.47 -2.37
CA ASP A 466 4.97 -20.53 -2.27
C ASP A 466 5.28 -21.46 -1.10
N PRO A 467 4.70 -21.24 0.10
CA PRO A 467 5.06 -22.02 1.28
C PRO A 467 4.61 -23.47 1.26
N HIS A 468 3.71 -23.84 0.35
CA HIS A 468 3.09 -25.16 0.31
C HIS A 468 3.13 -25.86 -1.06
N GLY A 469 3.80 -25.28 -2.07
CA GLY A 469 3.87 -25.83 -3.42
C GLY A 469 2.53 -25.78 -4.19
N VAL A 470 1.63 -24.86 -3.81
CA VAL A 470 0.29 -24.73 -4.43
C VAL A 470 0.35 -24.00 -5.77
N LEU A 471 1.23 -23.01 -5.89
CA LEU A 471 1.34 -22.15 -7.08
C LEU A 471 2.16 -22.79 -8.20
N ALA A 472 3.13 -23.59 -7.85
CA ALA A 472 3.96 -24.31 -8.83
C ALA A 472 3.16 -25.35 -9.63
N ALA A 473 2.06 -25.85 -9.07
CA ALA A 473 1.17 -26.83 -9.73
C ALA A 473 0.18 -26.17 -10.69
N SER A 474 0.03 -24.85 -10.67
CA SER A 474 -0.92 -24.08 -11.49
C SER A 474 -0.28 -23.33 -12.67
N SER A 475 0.99 -23.63 -13.00
CA SER A 475 1.78 -23.01 -14.09
C SER A 475 1.65 -23.75 -15.42
#